data_a388fba5824e8a64957032870bfbc324
#
_entry.id   a388fba5824e8a64957032870bfbc324
#
_cell.length_a   1.000
_cell.length_b   1.000
_cell.length_c   1.000
_cell.angle_alpha   90.00
_cell.angle_beta   90.00
_cell.angle_gamma   90.00
#
_symmetry.space_group_name_H-M   'P 1'
#
loop_
_entity.id
_entity.type
_entity.pdbx_description
1 polymer ?
#
loop_
_entity_poly.entity_id
_entity_poly.type
_entity_poly.pdbx_seq_one_letter_code
_entity_poly.pdbx_strand_id
1 'polypeptide(L)'
;MRKHKYISIALLLVIIATLCGIRLWPHSHFREQLPTSQQVLASDGTLLRITLADDQQYRIWTPLNDIAPLMVQAILLKEDRYFYWHPGVNPVALFRAAWASYVGGDQQGASTVTMQLARRW
;
A
#
# COMPACT_ATOMS: atom_id res chain seq x y z
N MET A 1 -30.80 -18.99 26.80
CA MET A 1 -30.72 -17.64 26.17
C MET A 1 -29.63 -16.72 26.78
N ARG A 2 -29.44 -16.63 28.10
CA ARG A 2 -28.39 -15.77 28.71
C ARG A 2 -26.94 -16.17 28.33
N LYS A 3 -26.60 -17.46 28.33
CA LYS A 3 -25.24 -17.96 28.03
C LYS A 3 -24.75 -17.57 26.61
N HIS A 4 -25.61 -17.62 25.59
CA HIS A 4 -25.23 -17.23 24.24
C HIS A 4 -24.95 -15.73 24.10
N LYS A 5 -25.62 -14.86 24.83
CA LYS A 5 -25.34 -13.42 24.87
C LYS A 5 -23.93 -13.13 25.40
N TYR A 6 -23.51 -13.81 26.49
CA TYR A 6 -22.17 -13.61 27.04
C TYR A 6 -21.07 -14.13 26.11
N ILE A 7 -21.32 -15.24 25.40
CA ILE A 7 -20.38 -15.78 24.40
C ILE A 7 -20.22 -14.80 23.24
N SER A 8 -21.32 -14.22 22.74
CA SER A 8 -21.25 -13.24 21.63
C SER A 8 -20.54 -11.96 22.04
N ILE A 9 -20.76 -11.47 23.27
CA ILE A 9 -20.05 -10.29 23.81
C ILE A 9 -18.55 -10.59 23.98
N ALA A 10 -18.20 -11.74 24.52
CA ALA A 10 -16.79 -12.13 24.69
C ALA A 10 -16.08 -12.23 23.34
N LEU A 11 -16.72 -12.82 22.31
CA LEU A 11 -16.18 -12.91 20.98
C LEU A 11 -15.98 -11.54 20.35
N LEU A 12 -16.93 -10.63 20.51
CA LEU A 12 -16.81 -9.25 20.03
C LEU A 12 -15.65 -8.52 20.70
N LEU A 13 -15.49 -8.66 22.01
CA LEU A 13 -14.38 -8.05 22.75
C LEU A 13 -13.03 -8.59 22.30
N VAL A 14 -12.91 -9.90 22.03
CA VAL A 14 -11.68 -10.49 21.49
C VAL A 14 -11.38 -9.93 20.10
N ILE A 15 -12.37 -9.81 19.24
CA ILE A 15 -12.19 -9.21 17.89
C ILE A 15 -11.71 -7.76 18.01
N ILE A 16 -12.37 -6.95 18.87
CA ILE A 16 -11.96 -5.55 19.07
C ILE A 16 -10.53 -5.47 19.63
N ALA A 17 -10.20 -6.28 20.64
CA ALA A 17 -8.87 -6.31 21.22
C ALA A 17 -7.80 -6.70 20.19
N THR A 18 -8.09 -7.68 19.34
CA THR A 18 -7.19 -8.09 18.24
C THR A 18 -6.99 -6.99 17.22
N LEU A 19 -8.06 -6.33 16.79
CA LEU A 19 -8.00 -5.21 15.85
C LEU A 19 -7.23 -4.02 16.45
N CYS A 20 -7.46 -3.70 17.73
CA CYS A 20 -6.70 -2.67 18.43
C CYS A 20 -5.22 -3.05 18.55
N GLY A 21 -4.92 -4.31 18.89
CA GLY A 21 -3.54 -4.81 18.96
C GLY A 21 -2.79 -4.68 17.64
N ILE A 22 -3.44 -5.06 16.53
CA ILE A 22 -2.88 -4.89 15.18
C ILE A 22 -2.65 -3.40 14.87
N ARG A 23 -3.60 -2.54 15.21
CA ARG A 23 -3.50 -1.10 14.93
C ARG A 23 -2.42 -0.40 15.74
N LEU A 24 -2.21 -0.84 16.97
CA LEU A 24 -1.22 -0.25 17.89
C LEU A 24 0.17 -0.90 17.78
N TRP A 25 0.29 -1.96 16.96
CA TRP A 25 1.58 -2.60 16.74
C TRP A 25 2.56 -1.60 16.14
N PRO A 26 3.78 -1.45 16.71
CA PRO A 26 4.78 -0.55 16.19
C PRO A 26 5.20 -1.01 14.80
N HIS A 27 4.93 -0.17 13.79
CA HIS A 27 5.37 -0.39 12.42
C HIS A 27 6.61 0.45 12.17
N SER A 28 7.66 -0.16 11.64
CA SER A 28 8.82 0.60 11.15
C SER A 28 8.41 1.50 10.00
N HIS A 29 9.04 2.67 9.90
CA HIS A 29 8.75 3.58 8.80
C HIS A 29 9.18 2.95 7.47
N PHE A 30 8.25 2.88 6.51
CA PHE A 30 8.47 2.28 5.20
C PHE A 30 9.71 2.85 4.48
N ARG A 31 9.99 4.14 4.68
CA ARG A 31 11.16 4.79 4.13
C ARG A 31 12.49 4.13 4.54
N GLU A 32 12.59 3.64 5.78
CA GLU A 32 13.80 3.04 6.33
C GLU A 32 14.11 1.66 5.74
N GLN A 33 13.08 1.00 5.19
CA GLN A 33 13.19 -0.33 4.60
C GLN A 33 13.46 -0.32 3.11
N LEU A 34 13.27 0.84 2.46
CA LEU A 34 13.52 0.95 1.03
C LEU A 34 15.01 1.19 0.76
N PRO A 35 15.63 0.39 -0.12
CA PRO A 35 16.96 0.69 -0.61
C PRO A 35 16.93 2.04 -1.35
N THR A 36 17.82 2.95 -0.98
CA THR A 36 17.91 4.28 -1.57
C THR A 36 19.26 4.48 -2.25
N SER A 37 19.24 5.21 -3.33
CA SER A 37 20.45 5.62 -4.06
C SER A 37 21.20 6.71 -3.28
N GLN A 38 22.52 6.62 -3.29
CA GLN A 38 23.36 7.72 -2.80
C GLN A 38 23.43 8.83 -3.84
N GLN A 39 23.25 10.05 -3.38
CA GLN A 39 23.31 11.25 -4.21
C GLN A 39 24.53 12.07 -3.81
N VAL A 40 25.31 12.50 -4.78
CA VAL A 40 26.38 13.48 -4.61
C VAL A 40 25.89 14.79 -5.19
N LEU A 41 25.79 15.80 -4.33
CA LEU A 41 25.32 17.13 -4.72
C LEU A 41 26.48 18.10 -4.71
N ALA A 42 26.45 19.09 -5.59
CA ALA A 42 27.32 20.25 -5.55
C ALA A 42 26.92 21.20 -4.41
N SER A 43 27.72 22.21 -4.13
CA SER A 43 27.46 23.19 -3.08
C SER A 43 26.18 24.02 -3.32
N ASP A 44 25.74 24.12 -4.56
CA ASP A 44 24.51 24.80 -4.98
C ASP A 44 23.27 23.87 -5.00
N GLY A 45 23.43 22.58 -4.60
CA GLY A 45 22.38 21.58 -4.62
C GLY A 45 22.19 20.85 -5.95
N THR A 46 22.99 21.15 -6.96
CA THR A 46 22.93 20.47 -8.26
C THR A 46 23.34 19.01 -8.11
N LEU A 47 22.58 18.09 -8.68
CA LEU A 47 22.91 16.66 -8.66
C LEU A 47 24.11 16.38 -9.58
N LEU A 48 25.24 15.98 -8.99
CA LEU A 48 26.45 15.63 -9.72
C LEU A 48 26.51 14.14 -10.08
N ARG A 49 26.08 13.29 -9.16
CA ARG A 49 26.12 11.84 -9.34
C ARG A 49 25.05 11.16 -8.52
N ILE A 50 24.50 10.08 -9.07
CA ILE A 50 23.65 9.14 -8.35
C ILE A 50 24.21 7.73 -8.56
N THR A 51 24.23 6.91 -7.51
CA THR A 51 24.59 5.50 -7.58
C THR A 51 23.34 4.62 -7.61
N LEU A 52 23.48 3.41 -8.10
CA LEU A 52 22.42 2.42 -7.97
C LEU A 52 22.19 2.06 -6.50
N ALA A 53 20.96 1.82 -6.12
CA ALA A 53 20.61 1.20 -4.84
C ALA A 53 20.96 -0.30 -4.87
N ASP A 54 20.87 -0.98 -3.73
CA ASP A 54 21.22 -2.41 -3.59
C ASP A 54 20.42 -3.32 -4.54
N ASP A 55 19.22 -2.89 -4.92
CA ASP A 55 18.35 -3.58 -5.89
C ASP A 55 18.63 -3.22 -7.36
N GLN A 56 19.79 -2.62 -7.64
CA GLN A 56 20.23 -2.22 -8.97
C GLN A 56 19.29 -1.23 -9.67
N GLN A 57 18.57 -0.42 -8.92
CA GLN A 57 17.68 0.63 -9.43
C GLN A 57 18.09 1.99 -8.90
N TYR A 58 17.78 3.04 -9.66
CA TYR A 58 17.88 4.41 -9.15
C TYR A 58 16.65 4.75 -8.33
N ARG A 59 16.85 5.01 -7.02
CA ARG A 59 15.76 5.32 -6.09
C ARG A 59 16.09 6.56 -5.29
N ILE A 60 15.33 7.62 -5.54
CA ILE A 60 15.38 8.86 -4.77
C ILE A 60 14.05 8.98 -4.02
N TRP A 61 14.14 9.10 -2.70
CA TRP A 61 12.96 9.38 -1.90
C TRP A 61 12.51 10.82 -2.16
N THR A 62 11.31 10.97 -2.68
CA THR A 62 10.69 12.26 -2.94
C THR A 62 9.46 12.40 -2.06
N PRO A 63 9.37 13.43 -1.18
CA PRO A 63 8.17 13.70 -0.40
C PRO A 63 6.96 13.91 -1.31
N LEU A 64 5.78 13.50 -0.85
CA LEU A 64 4.56 13.60 -1.66
C LEU A 64 4.25 15.05 -2.10
N ASN A 65 4.58 16.04 -1.26
CA ASN A 65 4.38 17.46 -1.55
C ASN A 65 5.26 17.99 -2.69
N ASP A 66 6.36 17.28 -2.97
CA ASP A 66 7.31 17.63 -4.05
C ASP A 66 6.98 16.90 -5.35
N ILE A 67 5.94 16.04 -5.34
CA ILE A 67 5.46 15.33 -6.52
C ILE A 67 4.31 16.14 -7.14
N ALA A 68 4.37 16.35 -8.46
CA ALA A 68 3.30 17.05 -9.16
C ALA A 68 1.93 16.36 -8.90
N PRO A 69 0.89 17.09 -8.50
CA PRO A 69 -0.42 16.51 -8.19
C PRO A 69 -1.00 15.71 -9.36
N LEU A 70 -0.75 16.14 -10.59
CA LEU A 70 -1.19 15.44 -11.80
C LEU A 70 -0.55 14.05 -11.92
N MET A 71 0.73 13.90 -11.52
CA MET A 71 1.42 12.61 -11.52
C MET A 71 0.77 11.65 -10.51
N VAL A 72 0.48 12.13 -9.30
CA VAL A 72 -0.21 11.34 -8.28
C VAL A 72 -1.57 10.87 -8.77
N GLN A 73 -2.35 11.77 -9.38
CA GLN A 73 -3.66 11.45 -9.95
C GLN A 73 -3.55 10.43 -11.10
N ALA A 74 -2.58 10.59 -11.99
CA ALA A 74 -2.38 9.68 -13.11
C ALA A 74 -2.02 8.26 -12.63
N ILE A 75 -1.14 8.14 -11.64
CA ILE A 75 -0.77 6.84 -11.04
C ILE A 75 -1.99 6.20 -10.39
N LEU A 76 -2.73 6.95 -9.55
CA LEU A 76 -3.92 6.42 -8.89
C LEU A 76 -4.99 6.03 -9.92
N LEU A 77 -5.21 6.83 -10.95
CA LEU A 77 -6.19 6.52 -11.98
C LEU A 77 -5.85 5.23 -12.74
N LYS A 78 -4.56 4.99 -12.98
CA LYS A 78 -4.08 3.80 -13.69
C LYS A 78 -4.07 2.56 -12.81
N GLU A 79 -3.51 2.67 -11.60
CA GLU A 79 -3.25 1.51 -10.72
C GLU A 79 -4.41 1.22 -9.78
N ASP A 80 -5.10 2.25 -9.30
CA ASP A 80 -6.15 2.11 -8.29
C ASP A 80 -7.15 3.28 -8.34
N ARG A 81 -7.97 3.30 -9.37
CA ARG A 81 -8.95 4.38 -9.63
C ARG A 81 -9.84 4.71 -8.42
N TYR A 82 -10.11 3.74 -7.55
CA TYR A 82 -11.00 3.89 -6.41
C TYR A 82 -10.23 3.92 -5.08
N PHE A 83 -8.95 4.30 -5.10
CA PHE A 83 -8.06 4.32 -3.94
C PHE A 83 -8.67 4.92 -2.67
N TYR A 84 -9.38 6.04 -2.79
CA TYR A 84 -10.00 6.73 -1.66
C TYR A 84 -11.33 6.12 -1.19
N TRP A 85 -11.85 5.09 -1.88
CA TRP A 85 -13.16 4.52 -1.62
C TRP A 85 -13.12 3.14 -0.95
N HIS A 86 -11.95 2.60 -0.71
CA HIS A 86 -11.78 1.30 -0.07
C HIS A 86 -10.66 1.34 1.00
N PRO A 87 -10.72 0.48 2.03
CA PRO A 87 -9.76 0.45 3.14
C PRO A 87 -8.47 -0.32 2.81
N GLY A 88 -7.99 -0.31 1.57
CA GLY A 88 -6.78 -1.00 1.13
C GLY A 88 -7.00 -2.18 0.18
N VAL A 89 -8.18 -2.78 0.20
CA VAL A 89 -8.60 -3.85 -0.73
C VAL A 89 -9.90 -3.41 -1.39
N ASN A 90 -9.96 -3.49 -2.72
CA ASN A 90 -11.16 -3.16 -3.48
C ASN A 90 -11.98 -4.44 -3.72
N PRO A 91 -13.09 -4.67 -2.98
CA PRO A 91 -13.88 -5.89 -3.09
C PRO A 91 -14.54 -6.05 -4.47
N VAL A 92 -14.90 -4.93 -5.11
CA VAL A 92 -15.52 -4.94 -6.46
C VAL A 92 -14.49 -5.39 -7.50
N ALA A 93 -13.25 -4.89 -7.40
CA ALA A 93 -12.17 -5.30 -8.30
C ALA A 93 -11.80 -6.78 -8.10
N LEU A 94 -11.78 -7.26 -6.85
CA LEU A 94 -11.56 -8.68 -6.54
C LEU A 94 -12.65 -9.57 -7.14
N PHE A 95 -13.92 -9.21 -6.94
CA PHE A 95 -15.05 -9.96 -7.49
C PHE A 95 -15.00 -9.99 -9.02
N ARG A 96 -14.74 -8.85 -9.65
CA ARG A 96 -14.61 -8.74 -11.11
C ARG A 96 -13.47 -9.62 -11.64
N ALA A 97 -12.30 -9.59 -11.00
CA ALA A 97 -11.16 -10.40 -11.42
C ALA A 97 -11.42 -11.90 -11.23
N ALA A 98 -12.05 -12.30 -10.13
CA ALA A 98 -12.45 -13.68 -9.89
C ALA A 98 -13.48 -14.16 -10.95
N TRP A 99 -14.46 -13.34 -11.27
CA TRP A 99 -15.45 -13.62 -12.31
C TRP A 99 -14.80 -13.76 -13.69
N ALA A 100 -13.92 -12.81 -14.07
CA ALA A 100 -13.21 -12.85 -15.33
C ALA A 100 -12.34 -14.11 -15.45
N SER A 101 -11.67 -14.52 -14.38
CA SER A 101 -10.90 -15.77 -14.33
C SER A 101 -11.77 -17.02 -14.48
N TYR A 102 -13.00 -16.99 -13.93
CA TYR A 102 -13.93 -18.10 -14.03
C TYR A 102 -14.54 -18.25 -15.45
N VAL A 103 -14.84 -17.14 -16.11
CA VAL A 103 -15.48 -17.12 -17.45
C VAL A 103 -14.46 -17.17 -18.59
N GLY A 104 -13.14 -17.16 -18.29
CA GLY A 104 -12.09 -17.18 -19.30
C GLY A 104 -11.88 -15.85 -20.01
N GLY A 105 -12.25 -14.73 -19.36
CA GLY A 105 -12.02 -13.38 -19.85
C GLY A 105 -10.59 -12.88 -19.60
N ASP A 106 -10.27 -11.70 -20.16
CA ASP A 106 -8.98 -11.04 -19.95
C ASP A 106 -8.70 -10.81 -18.47
N GLN A 107 -7.48 -11.15 -18.04
CA GLN A 107 -7.04 -10.94 -16.66
C GLN A 107 -6.99 -9.45 -16.34
N GLN A 108 -8.00 -8.96 -15.65
CA GLN A 108 -8.02 -7.59 -15.13
C GLN A 108 -7.34 -7.55 -13.76
N GLY A 109 -6.36 -6.65 -13.60
CA GLY A 109 -5.70 -6.45 -12.33
C GLY A 109 -6.69 -6.08 -11.21
N ALA A 110 -6.64 -6.82 -10.10
CA ALA A 110 -7.43 -6.55 -8.90
C ALA A 110 -6.57 -5.96 -7.77
N SER A 111 -5.26 -5.80 -8.01
CA SER A 111 -4.34 -5.30 -6.99
C SER A 111 -4.50 -3.80 -6.82
N THR A 112 -4.68 -3.38 -5.56
CA THR A 112 -4.69 -1.97 -5.16
C THR A 112 -3.27 -1.49 -4.89
N VAL A 113 -3.04 -0.17 -4.86
CA VAL A 113 -1.76 0.44 -4.47
C VAL A 113 -1.34 -0.04 -3.07
N THR A 114 -2.30 -0.15 -2.14
CA THR A 114 -2.06 -0.65 -0.78
C THR A 114 -1.58 -2.11 -0.77
N MET A 115 -2.18 -2.97 -1.60
CA MET A 115 -1.75 -4.37 -1.74
C MET A 115 -0.36 -4.49 -2.36
N GLN A 116 -0.04 -3.64 -3.35
CA GLN A 116 1.29 -3.57 -3.95
C GLN A 116 2.34 -3.12 -2.93
N LEU A 117 2.00 -2.14 -2.09
CA LEU A 117 2.84 -1.70 -0.99
C LEU A 117 3.06 -2.82 0.02
N ALA A 118 2.00 -3.48 0.49
CA ALA A 118 2.08 -4.58 1.45
C ALA A 118 2.90 -5.78 0.94
N ARG A 119 2.97 -5.98 -0.36
CA ARG A 119 3.80 -7.06 -0.96
C ARG A 119 5.30 -6.76 -0.90
N ARG A 120 5.68 -5.52 -0.66
CA ARG A 120 7.08 -5.10 -0.55
C ARG A 120 7.59 -5.01 0.89
N TRP A 121 6.71 -5.30 1.83
CA TRP A 121 7.01 -5.52 3.24
C TRP A 121 7.33 -7.00 3.46
#